data_fc0d26f142b2243f5b75aba92882b260
#
_entry.id   fc0d26f142b2243f5b75aba92882b260
#
_cell.length_a   1.000
_cell.length_b   1.000
_cell.length_c   1.000
_cell.angle_alpha   90.00
_cell.angle_beta   90.00
_cell.angle_gamma   90.00
#
_symmetry.space_group_name_H-M   'P 1'
#
loop_
_entity.id
_entity.type
_entity.pdbx_description
1 polymer ?
#
loop_
_entity_poly.entity_id
_entity_poly.type
_entity_poly.pdbx_seq_one_letter_code
_entity_poly.pdbx_strand_id
1 'polypeptide(L)'
;NVIEIQGGYANELRDQRALLIDELSEIVPTEAEELPVQNSNDPELPTGANYFTVKIGGQVLVDTYDYETLQCVARENKVNQSDMDGLYDVKWEKTGNSFKAGASSMSGTLKALFDIRDGNNGENFTGEARVIDSKHVKVVSPSITDIEAMTVPESGTLTIYGKDYNYTNFTFETDANGKITSYTFELEDALSQQQSNKVDGMQAS
;
A
#
# COMPACT_ATOMS: atom_id res chain seq x y z
N ASN A 1 -20.03 21.77 -9.20
CA ASN A 1 -20.50 22.55 -8.00
C ASN A 1 -20.68 24.05 -8.26
N VAL A 2 -19.69 24.77 -8.85
CA VAL A 2 -19.84 26.24 -9.06
C VAL A 2 -21.04 26.56 -9.95
N ILE A 3 -21.24 25.84 -11.04
CA ILE A 3 -22.38 26.01 -11.97
C ILE A 3 -23.70 25.70 -11.25
N GLU A 4 -23.74 24.66 -10.44
CA GLU A 4 -24.95 24.21 -9.73
C GLU A 4 -25.33 25.14 -8.58
N ILE A 5 -24.35 25.66 -7.85
CA ILE A 5 -24.58 26.70 -6.81
C ILE A 5 -25.18 27.96 -7.45
N GLN A 6 -24.85 28.26 -8.71
CA GLN A 6 -25.41 29.38 -9.48
C GLN A 6 -26.76 29.06 -10.14
N GLY A 7 -27.34 27.88 -9.88
CA GLY A 7 -28.63 27.44 -10.41
C GLY A 7 -28.61 26.89 -11.84
N GLY A 8 -27.41 26.58 -12.37
CA GLY A 8 -27.23 25.91 -13.66
C GLY A 8 -27.19 24.38 -13.49
N TYR A 9 -27.35 23.67 -14.64
CA TYR A 9 -27.22 22.21 -14.70
C TYR A 9 -25.89 21.84 -15.36
N ALA A 10 -25.03 21.06 -14.66
CA ALA A 10 -23.72 20.63 -15.12
C ALA A 10 -23.76 19.18 -15.68
N ASN A 11 -24.83 18.80 -16.41
CA ASN A 11 -25.05 17.43 -16.86
C ASN A 11 -23.89 16.89 -17.69
N GLU A 12 -23.38 17.65 -18.65
CA GLU A 12 -22.26 17.23 -19.50
C GLU A 12 -20.98 16.95 -18.68
N LEU A 13 -20.68 17.79 -17.68
CA LEU A 13 -19.54 17.58 -16.79
C LEU A 13 -19.74 16.37 -15.86
N ARG A 14 -20.98 16.09 -15.45
CA ARG A 14 -21.33 14.90 -14.68
C ARG A 14 -21.17 13.63 -15.50
N ASP A 15 -21.60 13.67 -16.78
CA ASP A 15 -21.45 12.56 -17.70
C ASP A 15 -19.97 12.27 -17.99
N GLN A 16 -19.15 13.30 -18.23
CA GLN A 16 -17.72 13.16 -18.40
C GLN A 16 -17.05 12.60 -17.14
N ARG A 17 -17.44 13.06 -15.96
CA ARG A 17 -16.95 12.53 -14.68
C ARG A 17 -17.29 11.07 -14.51
N ALA A 18 -18.55 10.67 -14.81
CA ALA A 18 -18.98 9.29 -14.72
C ALA A 18 -18.15 8.39 -15.66
N LEU A 19 -17.94 8.82 -16.89
CA LEU A 19 -17.10 8.09 -17.85
C LEU A 19 -15.66 7.89 -17.33
N LEU A 20 -15.03 8.93 -16.77
CA LEU A 20 -13.70 8.81 -16.20
C LEU A 20 -13.64 7.86 -14.98
N ILE A 21 -14.70 7.82 -14.18
CA ILE A 21 -14.80 6.88 -13.05
C ILE A 21 -14.94 5.45 -13.57
N ASP A 22 -15.74 5.23 -14.61
CA ASP A 22 -15.91 3.92 -15.25
C ASP A 22 -14.56 3.43 -15.83
N GLU A 23 -13.85 4.27 -16.58
CA GLU A 23 -12.51 3.97 -17.10
C GLU A 23 -11.50 3.67 -15.97
N LEU A 24 -11.53 4.44 -14.88
CA LEU A 24 -10.68 4.21 -13.72
C LEU A 24 -11.00 2.88 -13.03
N SER A 25 -12.28 2.50 -12.97
CA SER A 25 -12.73 1.26 -12.33
C SER A 25 -12.26 -0.01 -13.05
N GLU A 26 -11.96 0.08 -14.35
CA GLU A 26 -11.35 -1.02 -15.11
C GLU A 26 -9.88 -1.24 -14.72
N ILE A 27 -9.22 -0.20 -14.24
CA ILE A 27 -7.79 -0.20 -13.89
C ILE A 27 -7.60 -0.62 -12.42
N VAL A 28 -8.37 -0.01 -11.50
CA VAL A 28 -8.28 -0.24 -10.06
C VAL A 28 -9.67 -0.26 -9.43
N PRO A 29 -9.86 -0.91 -8.25
CA PRO A 29 -11.11 -0.81 -7.50
C PRO A 29 -11.38 0.65 -7.15
N THR A 30 -12.48 1.19 -7.67
CA THR A 30 -12.86 2.59 -7.54
C THR A 30 -14.20 2.72 -6.84
N GLU A 31 -14.27 3.57 -5.83
CA GLU A 31 -15.49 3.93 -5.13
C GLU A 31 -15.71 5.44 -5.29
N ALA A 32 -16.90 5.83 -5.70
CA ALA A 32 -17.28 7.24 -5.83
C ALA A 32 -18.56 7.52 -5.02
N GLU A 33 -18.49 8.54 -4.18
CA GLU A 33 -19.59 8.95 -3.32
C GLU A 33 -19.89 10.44 -3.54
N GLU A 34 -21.17 10.78 -3.63
CA GLU A 34 -21.64 12.15 -3.69
C GLU A 34 -22.65 12.39 -2.55
N LEU A 35 -22.33 13.29 -1.65
CA LEU A 35 -23.14 13.61 -0.49
C LEU A 35 -23.53 15.10 -0.50
N PRO A 36 -24.79 15.46 -0.28
CA PRO A 36 -25.21 16.85 -0.21
C PRO A 36 -24.60 17.55 1.01
N VAL A 37 -24.13 18.78 0.80
CA VAL A 37 -23.69 19.64 1.91
C VAL A 37 -24.92 20.14 2.64
N GLN A 38 -25.05 19.79 3.91
CA GLN A 38 -26.14 20.28 4.76
C GLN A 38 -25.92 21.74 5.13
N ASN A 39 -27.03 22.50 5.13
CA ASN A 39 -27.02 23.87 5.65
C ASN A 39 -26.99 23.81 7.18
N SER A 40 -25.96 24.41 7.80
CA SER A 40 -25.79 24.40 9.25
C SER A 40 -26.85 25.22 9.98
N ASN A 41 -27.50 26.16 9.31
CA ASN A 41 -28.54 27.03 9.92
C ASN A 41 -29.96 26.50 9.71
N ASP A 42 -30.18 25.73 8.63
CA ASP A 42 -31.44 25.10 8.31
C ASP A 42 -31.18 23.77 7.53
N PRO A 43 -31.15 22.63 8.25
CA PRO A 43 -30.84 21.35 7.64
C PRO A 43 -31.83 20.90 6.55
N GLU A 44 -33.05 21.44 6.53
CA GLU A 44 -34.06 21.13 5.52
C GLU A 44 -33.88 21.91 4.21
N LEU A 45 -33.06 23.00 4.25
CA LEU A 45 -32.81 23.82 3.07
C LEU A 45 -31.54 23.34 2.32
N PRO A 46 -31.68 22.84 1.08
CA PRO A 46 -30.52 22.38 0.34
C PRO A 46 -29.56 23.54 -0.01
N THR A 47 -28.28 23.35 0.20
CA THR A 47 -27.24 24.33 -0.20
C THR A 47 -26.95 24.33 -1.70
N GLY A 48 -27.39 23.29 -2.42
CA GLY A 48 -27.04 23.06 -3.83
C GLY A 48 -25.60 22.60 -4.06
N ALA A 49 -24.80 22.52 -3.00
CA ALA A 49 -23.44 22.00 -3.06
C ALA A 49 -23.39 20.54 -2.63
N ASN A 50 -22.48 19.76 -3.25
CA ASN A 50 -22.24 18.38 -2.89
C ASN A 50 -20.75 18.17 -2.57
N TYR A 51 -20.47 17.34 -1.57
CA TYR A 51 -19.18 16.70 -1.40
C TYR A 51 -19.06 15.56 -2.40
N PHE A 52 -17.95 15.48 -3.07
CA PHE A 52 -17.68 14.41 -4.01
C PHE A 52 -16.33 13.77 -3.66
N THR A 53 -16.36 12.48 -3.33
CA THR A 53 -15.18 11.73 -2.94
C THR A 53 -14.98 10.56 -3.89
N VAL A 54 -13.75 10.37 -4.36
CA VAL A 54 -13.33 9.19 -5.12
C VAL A 54 -12.22 8.50 -4.35
N LYS A 55 -12.37 7.20 -4.15
CA LYS A 55 -11.36 6.34 -3.53
C LYS A 55 -10.88 5.30 -4.51
N ILE A 56 -9.61 4.99 -4.51
CA ILE A 56 -8.99 3.88 -5.24
C ILE A 56 -8.27 2.97 -4.26
N GLY A 57 -8.55 1.66 -4.31
CA GLY A 57 -7.99 0.71 -3.35
C GLY A 57 -8.24 1.09 -1.88
N GLY A 58 -9.38 1.73 -1.59
CA GLY A 58 -9.75 2.20 -0.25
C GLY A 58 -9.08 3.51 0.20
N GLN A 59 -8.25 4.13 -0.64
CA GLN A 59 -7.57 5.40 -0.33
C GLN A 59 -8.16 6.55 -1.13
N VAL A 60 -8.27 7.73 -0.52
CA VAL A 60 -8.88 8.92 -1.13
C VAL A 60 -7.98 9.45 -2.23
N LEU A 61 -8.52 9.49 -3.46
CA LEU A 61 -7.89 10.11 -4.63
C LEU A 61 -8.38 11.55 -4.83
N VAL A 62 -9.68 11.76 -4.67
CA VAL A 62 -10.32 13.09 -4.80
C VAL A 62 -11.22 13.31 -3.59
N ASP A 63 -11.11 14.49 -2.98
CA ASP A 63 -12.01 14.96 -1.94
C ASP A 63 -12.45 16.39 -2.27
N THR A 64 -13.57 16.50 -2.99
CA THR A 64 -14.24 17.73 -3.41
C THR A 64 -13.33 18.73 -4.12
N TYR A 65 -12.41 19.36 -3.42
CA TYR A 65 -11.48 20.39 -3.93
C TYR A 65 -10.02 19.97 -3.85
N ASP A 66 -9.72 18.94 -3.08
CA ASP A 66 -8.39 18.38 -2.95
C ASP A 66 -8.27 17.08 -3.74
N TYR A 67 -7.09 16.80 -4.23
CA TYR A 67 -6.81 15.56 -4.94
C TYR A 67 -5.39 15.09 -4.63
N GLU A 68 -5.19 13.81 -4.72
CA GLU A 68 -3.90 13.16 -4.60
C GLU A 68 -3.47 12.63 -5.97
N THR A 69 -2.20 12.50 -6.21
CA THR A 69 -1.63 11.95 -7.44
C THR A 69 -0.72 10.77 -7.12
N LEU A 70 -0.60 9.85 -8.08
CA LEU A 70 0.33 8.73 -8.00
C LEU A 70 1.60 9.06 -8.79
N GLN A 71 2.75 8.68 -8.23
CA GLN A 71 4.05 8.79 -8.88
C GLN A 71 4.75 7.45 -8.91
N CYS A 72 5.55 7.22 -9.95
CA CYS A 72 6.44 6.08 -10.05
C CYS A 72 7.82 6.46 -9.50
N VAL A 73 8.29 5.73 -8.49
CA VAL A 73 9.58 5.95 -7.84
C VAL A 73 10.42 4.69 -7.99
N ALA A 74 11.66 4.82 -8.46
CA ALA A 74 12.55 3.67 -8.55
C ALA A 74 12.83 3.10 -7.16
N ARG A 75 12.77 1.76 -7.04
CA ARG A 75 13.14 1.05 -5.82
C ARG A 75 14.63 1.24 -5.55
N GLU A 76 14.99 1.53 -4.31
CA GLU A 76 16.36 1.52 -3.85
C GLU A 76 16.86 0.09 -3.64
N ASN A 77 15.98 -0.78 -3.13
CA ASN A 77 16.29 -2.17 -2.82
C ASN A 77 15.35 -3.12 -3.59
N LYS A 78 15.86 -4.29 -3.96
CA LYS A 78 15.06 -5.36 -4.57
C LYS A 78 14.13 -5.98 -3.52
N VAL A 79 12.94 -6.39 -3.95
CA VAL A 79 12.01 -7.18 -3.12
C VAL A 79 12.36 -8.67 -3.23
N ASN A 80 12.72 -9.12 -4.45
CA ASN A 80 13.19 -10.48 -4.71
C ASN A 80 14.56 -10.43 -5.38
N GLN A 81 15.41 -11.44 -5.15
CA GLN A 81 16.72 -11.53 -5.81
C GLN A 81 16.63 -11.55 -7.33
N SER A 82 15.57 -12.15 -7.87
CA SER A 82 15.29 -12.22 -9.30
C SER A 82 14.81 -10.92 -9.92
N ASP A 83 14.45 -9.92 -9.10
CA ASP A 83 14.03 -8.61 -9.60
C ASP A 83 15.15 -7.92 -10.36
N MET A 84 14.78 -7.20 -11.41
CA MET A 84 15.71 -6.31 -12.09
C MET A 84 16.00 -5.08 -11.23
N ASP A 85 17.20 -4.55 -11.34
CA ASP A 85 17.55 -3.29 -10.69
C ASP A 85 16.70 -2.13 -11.21
N GLY A 86 16.27 -1.26 -10.29
CA GLY A 86 15.54 -0.05 -10.65
C GLY A 86 14.08 -0.29 -11.05
N LEU A 87 13.45 -1.37 -10.63
CA LEU A 87 12.00 -1.51 -10.73
C LEU A 87 11.31 -0.36 -10.00
N TYR A 88 10.19 0.10 -10.56
CA TYR A 88 9.44 1.21 -10.02
C TYR A 88 8.33 0.73 -9.08
N ASP A 89 8.19 1.43 -7.95
CA ASP A 89 7.02 1.39 -7.10
C ASP A 89 6.10 2.55 -7.38
N VAL A 90 4.81 2.35 -7.14
CA VAL A 90 3.82 3.41 -7.20
C VAL A 90 3.61 3.97 -5.79
N LYS A 91 3.78 5.27 -5.64
CA LYS A 91 3.61 5.98 -4.36
C LYS A 91 2.65 7.15 -4.52
N TRP A 92 2.00 7.52 -3.44
CA TRP A 92 1.24 8.75 -3.35
C TRP A 92 2.19 9.94 -3.32
N GLU A 93 1.98 10.92 -4.21
CA GLU A 93 2.92 12.03 -4.38
C GLU A 93 3.02 12.92 -3.15
N LYS A 94 1.87 13.31 -2.55
CA LYS A 94 1.84 14.22 -1.40
C LYS A 94 2.32 13.55 -0.10
N THR A 95 1.96 12.29 0.10
CA THR A 95 2.25 11.59 1.35
C THR A 95 3.52 10.75 1.30
N GLY A 96 4.00 10.39 0.10
CA GLY A 96 5.12 9.45 -0.09
C GLY A 96 4.79 8.00 0.29
N ASN A 97 3.57 7.71 0.72
CA ASN A 97 3.16 6.37 1.10
C ASN A 97 3.06 5.44 -0.12
N SER A 98 3.39 4.18 0.07
CA SER A 98 3.25 3.17 -0.99
C SER A 98 1.78 2.97 -1.37
N PHE A 99 1.49 3.00 -2.68
CA PHE A 99 0.22 2.53 -3.22
C PHE A 99 0.30 1.01 -3.39
N LYS A 100 -0.31 0.28 -2.47
CA LYS A 100 -0.20 -1.19 -2.40
C LYS A 100 -0.97 -1.90 -3.53
N ALA A 101 -0.55 -1.70 -4.78
CA ALA A 101 -1.19 -2.26 -5.97
C ALA A 101 -1.24 -3.80 -5.98
N GLY A 102 -0.24 -4.45 -5.36
CA GLY A 102 -0.17 -5.91 -5.23
C GLY A 102 -1.00 -6.50 -4.07
N ALA A 103 -1.65 -5.69 -3.23
CA ALA A 103 -2.41 -6.18 -2.10
C ALA A 103 -3.56 -7.12 -2.52
N SER A 104 -3.90 -8.10 -1.67
CA SER A 104 -4.99 -9.06 -1.94
C SER A 104 -6.37 -8.42 -2.03
N SER A 105 -6.55 -7.24 -1.45
CA SER A 105 -7.77 -6.42 -1.55
C SER A 105 -7.90 -5.66 -2.87
N MET A 106 -6.83 -5.60 -3.66
CA MET A 106 -6.81 -4.95 -4.96
C MET A 106 -7.32 -5.90 -6.05
N SER A 107 -7.84 -5.33 -7.13
CA SER A 107 -8.29 -6.01 -8.33
C SER A 107 -8.08 -5.11 -9.55
N GLY A 108 -8.51 -5.57 -10.73
CA GLY A 108 -8.38 -4.80 -11.96
C GLY A 108 -7.06 -5.01 -12.70
N THR A 109 -6.90 -4.29 -13.80
CA THR A 109 -5.77 -4.44 -14.73
C THR A 109 -4.44 -4.12 -14.06
N LEU A 110 -4.40 -3.10 -13.19
CA LEU A 110 -3.18 -2.70 -12.49
C LEU A 110 -2.65 -3.83 -11.59
N LYS A 111 -3.53 -4.46 -10.81
CA LYS A 111 -3.16 -5.62 -9.99
C LYS A 111 -2.57 -6.74 -10.82
N ALA A 112 -3.23 -7.09 -11.94
CA ALA A 112 -2.76 -8.16 -12.83
C ALA A 112 -1.36 -7.86 -13.40
N LEU A 113 -1.08 -6.61 -13.75
CA LEU A 113 0.24 -6.19 -14.23
C LEU A 113 1.31 -6.29 -13.14
N PHE A 114 0.99 -5.91 -11.89
CA PHE A 114 1.90 -6.10 -10.77
C PHE A 114 2.16 -7.58 -10.47
N ASP A 115 1.11 -8.42 -10.51
CA ASP A 115 1.27 -9.87 -10.31
C ASP A 115 2.14 -10.53 -11.39
N ILE A 116 2.03 -10.07 -12.64
CA ILE A 116 2.89 -10.54 -13.73
C ILE A 116 4.33 -10.05 -13.54
N ARG A 117 4.51 -8.79 -13.15
CA ARG A 117 5.84 -8.19 -12.96
C ARG A 117 6.59 -8.81 -11.78
N ASP A 118 5.92 -8.93 -10.64
CA ASP A 118 6.53 -9.34 -9.37
C ASP A 118 6.52 -10.89 -9.20
N GLY A 119 5.94 -11.62 -10.15
CA GLY A 119 5.90 -13.07 -10.15
C GLY A 119 4.87 -13.68 -9.21
N ASN A 120 5.07 -14.95 -8.85
CA ASN A 120 4.14 -15.68 -7.99
C ASN A 120 4.20 -15.16 -6.55
N ASN A 121 3.17 -14.39 -6.14
CA ASN A 121 3.04 -13.87 -4.77
C ASN A 121 2.95 -14.97 -3.68
N GLY A 122 2.79 -16.23 -4.04
CA GLY A 122 2.89 -17.38 -3.12
C GLY A 122 4.28 -17.60 -2.54
N GLU A 123 5.30 -17.00 -3.15
CA GLU A 123 6.70 -17.07 -2.70
C GLU A 123 7.13 -15.81 -1.95
N ASN A 124 6.22 -14.88 -1.71
CA ASN A 124 6.54 -13.69 -0.94
C ASN A 124 6.89 -14.04 0.50
N PHE A 125 7.95 -13.39 0.98
CA PHE A 125 8.34 -13.51 2.37
C PHE A 125 7.23 -12.97 3.29
N THR A 126 6.78 -13.78 4.23
CA THR A 126 5.85 -13.39 5.29
C THR A 126 6.20 -14.14 6.58
N GLY A 127 5.84 -13.58 7.72
CA GLY A 127 6.01 -14.22 9.02
C GLY A 127 5.54 -13.31 10.16
N GLU A 128 5.73 -13.75 11.39
CA GLU A 128 5.37 -12.98 12.59
C GLU A 128 6.62 -12.28 13.14
N ALA A 129 6.57 -10.95 13.25
CA ALA A 129 7.66 -10.16 13.78
C ALA A 129 7.77 -10.27 15.32
N ARG A 130 8.97 -10.44 15.81
CA ARG A 130 9.34 -10.40 17.23
C ARG A 130 10.51 -9.46 17.42
N VAL A 131 10.35 -8.47 18.26
CA VAL A 131 11.40 -7.51 18.54
C VAL A 131 12.40 -8.12 19.53
N ILE A 132 13.67 -8.26 19.12
CA ILE A 132 14.77 -8.70 19.99
C ILE A 132 15.32 -7.51 20.76
N ASP A 133 15.65 -6.45 20.03
CA ASP A 133 16.13 -5.17 20.54
C ASP A 133 15.74 -4.03 19.60
N SER A 134 16.28 -2.83 19.83
CA SER A 134 15.93 -1.65 19.03
C SER A 134 16.35 -1.74 17.56
N LYS A 135 17.30 -2.58 17.21
CA LYS A 135 17.79 -2.75 15.83
C LYS A 135 17.54 -4.13 15.23
N HIS A 136 17.16 -5.12 16.03
CA HIS A 136 16.98 -6.48 15.55
C HIS A 136 15.53 -6.92 15.69
N VAL A 137 14.94 -7.32 14.56
CA VAL A 137 13.61 -7.92 14.49
C VAL A 137 13.73 -9.35 13.96
N LYS A 138 13.24 -10.30 14.75
CA LYS A 138 13.17 -11.70 14.38
C LYS A 138 11.79 -11.98 13.76
N VAL A 139 11.77 -12.58 12.58
CA VAL A 139 10.54 -13.05 11.95
C VAL A 139 10.47 -14.56 12.13
N VAL A 140 9.45 -15.01 12.86
CA VAL A 140 9.20 -16.42 13.13
C VAL A 140 8.10 -16.97 12.23
N SER A 141 8.09 -18.29 12.05
CA SER A 141 7.17 -18.97 11.15
C SER A 141 7.17 -18.37 9.74
N PRO A 142 8.36 -18.20 9.11
CA PRO A 142 8.44 -17.58 7.81
C PRO A 142 7.80 -18.46 6.74
N SER A 143 7.24 -17.83 5.69
CA SER A 143 6.70 -18.54 4.52
C SER A 143 7.82 -19.23 3.70
N ILE A 144 9.01 -18.63 3.66
CA ILE A 144 10.18 -19.18 2.99
C ILE A 144 10.99 -19.96 4.00
N THR A 145 10.93 -21.29 3.91
CA THR A 145 11.61 -22.23 4.82
C THR A 145 12.73 -23.02 4.17
N ASP A 146 12.85 -22.99 2.85
CA ASP A 146 13.86 -23.69 2.10
C ASP A 146 15.02 -22.74 1.75
N ILE A 147 16.25 -23.16 2.06
CA ILE A 147 17.46 -22.38 1.77
C ILE A 147 17.67 -22.23 0.25
N GLU A 148 17.33 -23.26 -0.54
CA GLU A 148 17.49 -23.23 -1.98
C GLU A 148 16.45 -22.32 -2.67
N ALA A 149 15.28 -22.15 -2.03
CA ALA A 149 14.21 -21.26 -2.50
C ALA A 149 14.27 -19.85 -1.88
N MET A 150 15.36 -19.52 -1.16
CA MET A 150 15.50 -18.26 -0.49
C MET A 150 15.60 -17.08 -1.48
N THR A 151 14.61 -16.19 -1.43
CA THR A 151 14.53 -14.99 -2.26
C THR A 151 14.75 -13.69 -1.47
N VAL A 152 15.01 -13.80 -0.15
CA VAL A 152 15.24 -12.63 0.73
C VAL A 152 16.59 -11.99 0.37
N PRO A 153 16.62 -10.72 -0.08
CA PRO A 153 17.87 -10.03 -0.39
C PRO A 153 18.67 -9.70 0.87
N GLU A 154 20.00 -9.56 0.75
CA GLU A 154 20.89 -9.25 1.88
C GLU A 154 20.50 -7.92 2.57
N SER A 155 20.02 -6.95 1.81
CA SER A 155 19.49 -5.68 2.31
C SER A 155 18.23 -5.30 1.58
N GLY A 156 17.31 -4.61 2.25
CA GLY A 156 16.04 -4.27 1.65
C GLY A 156 15.10 -3.59 2.62
N THR A 157 13.81 -3.75 2.37
CA THR A 157 12.74 -3.17 3.18
C THR A 157 11.86 -4.26 3.75
N LEU A 158 11.65 -4.25 5.05
CA LEU A 158 10.73 -5.12 5.77
C LEU A 158 9.47 -4.32 6.13
N THR A 159 8.32 -4.73 5.60
CA THR A 159 7.04 -4.07 5.92
C THR A 159 6.40 -4.76 7.11
N ILE A 160 6.21 -4.05 8.23
CA ILE A 160 5.55 -4.58 9.42
C ILE A 160 4.38 -3.69 9.76
N TYR A 161 3.18 -4.27 9.85
CA TYR A 161 1.94 -3.54 10.11
C TYR A 161 1.75 -2.33 9.20
N GLY A 162 2.10 -2.50 7.91
CA GLY A 162 1.94 -1.47 6.87
C GLY A 162 2.95 -0.32 6.93
N LYS A 163 3.98 -0.41 7.76
CA LYS A 163 5.09 0.54 7.81
C LYS A 163 6.38 -0.15 7.37
N ASP A 164 7.14 0.56 6.55
CA ASP A 164 8.39 0.08 5.99
C ASP A 164 9.56 0.40 6.91
N TYR A 165 10.45 -0.58 7.09
CA TYR A 165 11.69 -0.49 7.84
C TYR A 165 12.82 -1.02 6.98
N ASN A 166 13.82 -0.20 6.71
CA ASN A 166 15.00 -0.64 5.97
C ASN A 166 15.87 -1.54 6.85
N TYR A 167 16.39 -2.61 6.27
CA TYR A 167 17.37 -3.47 6.91
C TYR A 167 18.65 -3.55 6.05
N THR A 168 19.77 -3.72 6.71
CA THR A 168 21.09 -3.76 6.08
C THR A 168 21.67 -5.16 5.99
N ASN A 169 21.14 -6.08 6.79
CA ASN A 169 21.59 -7.47 6.84
C ASN A 169 20.51 -8.36 7.47
N PHE A 170 20.61 -9.66 7.26
CA PHE A 170 19.82 -10.64 7.99
C PHE A 170 20.61 -11.93 8.25
N THR A 171 20.18 -12.66 9.25
CA THR A 171 20.62 -14.01 9.58
C THR A 171 19.40 -14.93 9.69
N PHE A 172 19.59 -16.23 9.58
CA PHE A 172 18.50 -17.19 9.76
C PHE A 172 18.92 -18.38 10.61
N GLU A 173 17.93 -19.00 11.24
CA GLU A 173 18.10 -20.23 12.01
C GLU A 173 17.40 -21.38 11.31
N THR A 174 17.99 -22.57 11.37
CA THR A 174 17.42 -23.80 10.79
C THR A 174 17.11 -24.84 11.85
N ASP A 175 16.15 -25.71 11.57
CA ASP A 175 15.87 -26.90 12.35
C ASP A 175 16.85 -28.05 12.04
N ALA A 176 16.68 -29.20 12.71
CA ALA A 176 17.49 -30.40 12.50
C ALA A 176 17.34 -31.00 11.07
N ASN A 177 16.31 -30.61 10.32
CA ASN A 177 16.05 -31.05 8.95
C ASN A 177 16.58 -30.04 7.90
N GLY A 178 17.24 -28.96 8.33
CA GLY A 178 17.75 -27.90 7.47
C GLY A 178 16.70 -26.90 7.00
N LYS A 179 15.46 -26.93 7.54
CA LYS A 179 14.45 -25.92 7.23
C LYS A 179 14.64 -24.67 8.05
N ILE A 180 14.50 -23.52 7.41
CA ILE A 180 14.57 -22.21 8.10
C ILE A 180 13.35 -22.05 9.01
N THR A 181 13.60 -21.73 10.26
CA THR A 181 12.58 -21.53 11.30
C THR A 181 12.37 -20.06 11.64
N SER A 182 13.38 -19.24 11.40
CA SER A 182 13.29 -17.80 11.66
C SER A 182 14.35 -17.03 10.89
N TYR A 183 14.06 -15.77 10.61
CA TYR A 183 15.00 -14.77 10.10
C TYR A 183 15.17 -13.68 11.13
N THR A 184 16.38 -13.16 11.30
CA THR A 184 16.67 -11.99 12.14
C THR A 184 17.22 -10.88 11.26
N PHE A 185 16.48 -9.78 11.14
CA PHE A 185 16.83 -8.63 10.34
C PHE A 185 17.49 -7.57 11.20
N GLU A 186 18.60 -7.00 10.72
CA GLU A 186 19.27 -5.86 11.31
C GLU A 186 18.76 -4.58 10.64
N LEU A 187 18.00 -3.78 11.37
CA LEU A 187 17.42 -2.54 10.87
C LEU A 187 18.47 -1.43 10.75
N GLU A 188 18.35 -0.64 9.69
CA GLU A 188 19.19 0.54 9.49
C GLU A 188 18.97 1.55 10.62
N ASP A 189 17.71 1.85 10.93
CA ASP A 189 17.30 2.75 12.01
C ASP A 189 16.81 2.00 13.23
N ALA A 190 17.16 2.50 14.42
CA ALA A 190 16.71 1.93 15.67
C ALA A 190 15.21 2.22 15.90
N LEU A 191 14.46 1.18 16.30
CA LEU A 191 13.08 1.32 16.73
C LEU A 191 12.98 2.10 18.05
N SER A 192 12.09 3.06 18.10
CA SER A 192 11.66 3.64 19.38
C SER A 192 10.87 2.62 20.20
N GLN A 193 10.75 2.81 21.51
CA GLN A 193 9.97 1.91 22.39
C GLN A 193 8.50 1.78 21.94
N GLN A 194 7.91 2.86 21.42
CA GLN A 194 6.54 2.82 20.91
C GLN A 194 6.43 2.00 19.62
N GLN A 195 7.43 2.07 18.73
CA GLN A 195 7.49 1.26 17.52
C GLN A 195 7.71 -0.20 17.87
N SER A 196 8.63 -0.52 18.78
CA SER A 196 8.86 -1.89 19.24
C SER A 196 7.58 -2.54 19.77
N ASN A 197 6.84 -1.84 20.61
CA ASN A 197 5.57 -2.34 21.16
C ASN A 197 4.47 -2.53 20.09
N LYS A 198 4.52 -1.80 18.98
CA LYS A 198 3.55 -1.94 17.88
C LYS A 198 3.93 -3.04 16.90
N VAL A 199 5.20 -3.28 16.73
CA VAL A 199 5.76 -4.23 15.77
C VAL A 199 5.72 -5.66 16.32
N ASP A 200 5.92 -5.83 17.63
CA ASP A 200 6.01 -7.14 18.25
C ASP A 200 4.70 -7.94 18.12
N GLY A 201 4.78 -9.13 17.56
CA GLY A 201 3.63 -10.00 17.29
C GLY A 201 2.84 -9.65 16.02
N MET A 202 3.31 -8.71 15.19
CA MET A 202 2.63 -8.32 13.94
C MET A 202 3.14 -9.09 12.75
N GLN A 203 2.33 -9.14 11.67
CA GLN A 203 2.75 -9.74 10.42
C GLN A 203 3.80 -8.88 9.74
N ALA A 204 4.89 -9.52 9.33
CA ALA A 204 5.97 -8.96 8.53
C ALA A 204 5.98 -9.54 7.12
N SER A 205 6.38 -8.74 6.15
CA SER A 205 6.53 -9.14 4.74
C SER A 205 7.61 -8.31 4.05
#